data_1a054fe38a9174b5d0fec4743e9fd0dc
#
_entry.id   1a054fe38a9174b5d0fec4743e9fd0dc
#
_cell.length_a   1.000
_cell.length_b   1.000
_cell.length_c   1.000
_cell.angle_alpha   90.00
_cell.angle_beta   90.00
_cell.angle_gamma   90.00
#
_symmetry.space_group_name_H-M   'P 1'
#
loop_
_entity.id
_entity.type
_entity.pdbx_description
1 polymer ?
#
loop_
_entity_poly.entity_id
_entity_poly.type
_entity_poly.pdbx_seq_one_letter_code
_entity_poly.pdbx_strand_id
1 'polypeptide(L)'
;MKKNFNYIVLLLLFCTSCNGNLSAKKRIDAIAENIVIDSILVKKDDRKLIIFSSKQEIKTYDIALGKSPIGKKHFEGDMKTPEGLYIIDAKSAVSKYHKNLNISYPNKEDILFANSQNKKCGGDIKIHGLPNGRNDDNYTRSDWTWGCIALTNTEIDELFKHVKLGCKILILP
;
A
#
# COMPACT_ATOMS: atom_id res chain seq x y z
N MET A 1 77.98 28.44 -30.61
CA MET A 1 77.04 27.38 -30.99
C MET A 1 76.10 27.12 -29.76
N LYS A 2 74.92 27.70 -29.77
CA LYS A 2 73.89 27.46 -28.68
C LYS A 2 72.69 26.81 -29.37
N LYS A 3 72.40 25.55 -29.01
CA LYS A 3 71.23 24.83 -29.51
C LYS A 3 70.05 25.20 -28.63
N ASN A 4 69.02 25.82 -29.21
CA ASN A 4 67.72 26.04 -28.59
C ASN A 4 66.89 24.76 -28.64
N PHE A 5 66.44 24.30 -27.46
CA PHE A 5 65.56 23.15 -27.31
C PHE A 5 64.14 23.67 -27.04
N ASN A 6 63.26 23.57 -28.06
CA ASN A 6 61.87 23.95 -27.93
C ASN A 6 61.10 22.82 -27.24
N TYR A 7 60.56 23.08 -26.06
CA TYR A 7 59.59 22.19 -25.41
C TYR A 7 58.17 22.55 -25.89
N ILE A 8 57.57 21.64 -26.65
CA ILE A 8 56.16 21.69 -26.96
C ILE A 8 55.41 21.15 -25.74
N VAL A 9 54.70 22.02 -25.02
CA VAL A 9 53.78 21.63 -23.94
C VAL A 9 52.46 21.22 -24.57
N LEU A 10 52.21 19.92 -24.56
CA LEU A 10 50.93 19.35 -25.01
C LEU A 10 49.90 19.49 -23.89
N LEU A 11 49.00 20.45 -24.06
CA LEU A 11 47.90 20.68 -23.12
C LEU A 11 46.81 19.62 -23.34
N LEU A 12 46.78 18.59 -22.50
CA LEU A 12 45.70 17.61 -22.47
C LEU A 12 44.47 18.23 -21.78
N LEU A 13 43.48 18.62 -22.57
CA LEU A 13 42.14 19.00 -22.10
C LEU A 13 41.41 17.74 -21.59
N PHE A 14 41.38 17.58 -20.28
CA PHE A 14 40.46 16.63 -19.64
C PHE A 14 39.03 17.18 -19.72
N CYS A 15 38.25 16.68 -20.66
CA CYS A 15 36.80 16.81 -20.64
C CYS A 15 36.26 15.97 -19.48
N THR A 16 35.98 16.58 -18.36
CA THR A 16 35.17 15.96 -17.30
C THR A 16 33.73 15.87 -17.79
N SER A 17 33.35 14.69 -18.28
CA SER A 17 31.96 14.34 -18.54
C SER A 17 31.20 14.41 -17.19
N CYS A 18 30.41 15.46 -16.99
CA CYS A 18 29.38 15.49 -15.97
C CYS A 18 28.35 14.39 -16.29
N ASN A 19 28.52 13.20 -15.73
CA ASN A 19 27.45 12.24 -15.65
C ASN A 19 26.39 12.79 -14.69
N GLY A 20 25.41 13.48 -15.27
CA GLY A 20 24.19 13.81 -14.57
C GLY A 20 23.52 12.52 -14.08
N ASN A 21 23.60 12.27 -12.78
CA ASN A 21 22.75 11.29 -12.11
C ASN A 21 21.29 11.72 -12.32
N LEU A 22 20.68 11.23 -13.40
CA LEU A 22 19.22 11.19 -13.46
C LEU A 22 18.80 10.30 -12.28
N SER A 23 18.22 10.91 -11.25
CA SER A 23 17.51 10.21 -10.19
C SER A 23 16.61 9.19 -10.86
N ALA A 24 16.99 7.91 -10.77
CA ALA A 24 16.16 6.81 -11.22
C ALA A 24 14.89 6.86 -10.37
N LYS A 25 13.81 7.40 -10.92
CA LYS A 25 12.46 7.25 -10.38
C LYS A 25 12.32 5.75 -10.08
N LYS A 26 12.31 5.36 -8.81
CA LYS A 26 12.22 3.97 -8.36
C LYS A 26 11.04 3.35 -9.10
N ARG A 27 11.32 2.52 -10.13
CA ARG A 27 10.28 1.72 -10.77
C ARG A 27 9.71 0.87 -9.65
N ILE A 28 8.44 1.01 -9.40
CA ILE A 28 7.71 0.09 -8.52
C ILE A 28 7.75 -1.23 -9.28
N ASP A 29 8.63 -2.15 -8.85
CA ASP A 29 8.76 -3.45 -9.52
C ASP A 29 7.40 -4.14 -9.45
N ALA A 30 6.82 -4.40 -10.62
CA ALA A 30 5.53 -5.07 -10.72
C ALA A 30 5.66 -6.50 -10.20
N ILE A 31 4.61 -6.99 -9.55
CA ILE A 31 4.54 -8.39 -9.11
C ILE A 31 4.52 -9.29 -10.36
N ALA A 32 5.36 -10.33 -10.37
CA ALA A 32 5.40 -11.26 -11.50
C ALA A 32 4.02 -11.95 -11.69
N GLU A 33 3.62 -12.16 -12.95
CA GLU A 33 2.29 -12.64 -13.35
C GLU A 33 1.83 -13.93 -12.65
N ASN A 34 2.77 -14.83 -12.36
CA ASN A 34 2.51 -16.15 -11.76
C ASN A 34 2.43 -16.10 -10.22
N ILE A 35 2.69 -14.96 -9.59
CA ILE A 35 2.62 -14.85 -8.13
C ILE A 35 1.15 -14.77 -7.68
N VAL A 36 0.83 -15.59 -6.69
CA VAL A 36 -0.46 -15.58 -5.99
C VAL A 36 -0.24 -15.16 -4.56
N ILE A 37 -0.93 -14.12 -4.14
CA ILE A 37 -0.87 -13.63 -2.76
C ILE A 37 -1.81 -14.47 -1.89
N ASP A 38 -1.25 -15.11 -0.87
CA ASP A 38 -1.95 -15.99 0.07
C ASP A 38 -2.17 -15.36 1.45
N SER A 39 -1.39 -14.33 1.79
CA SER A 39 -1.54 -13.62 3.06
C SER A 39 -1.12 -12.15 2.97
N ILE A 40 -1.79 -11.34 3.79
CA ILE A 40 -1.59 -9.90 3.93
C ILE A 40 -1.37 -9.59 5.42
N LEU A 41 -0.38 -8.76 5.72
CA LEU A 41 -0.16 -8.17 7.03
C LEU A 41 -0.32 -6.65 6.94
N VAL A 42 -1.18 -6.10 7.78
CA VAL A 42 -1.31 -4.65 7.95
C VAL A 42 -0.74 -4.26 9.30
N LYS A 43 0.17 -3.31 9.32
CA LYS A 43 0.70 -2.63 10.50
C LYS A 43 0.17 -1.21 10.50
N LYS A 44 -0.80 -0.93 11.36
CA LYS A 44 -1.52 0.35 11.37
C LYS A 44 -0.61 1.51 11.79
N ASP A 45 0.21 1.32 12.81
CA ASP A 45 1.11 2.37 13.32
C ASP A 45 2.17 2.75 12.28
N ASP A 46 2.65 1.77 11.51
CA ASP A 46 3.62 1.98 10.43
C ASP A 46 2.98 2.49 9.14
N ARG A 47 1.65 2.46 9.01
CA ARG A 47 0.91 2.71 7.76
C ARG A 47 1.42 1.82 6.62
N LYS A 48 1.64 0.52 6.91
CA LYS A 48 2.15 -0.45 5.94
C LYS A 48 1.18 -1.60 5.73
N LEU A 49 1.06 -2.00 4.47
CA LEU A 49 0.43 -3.24 4.04
C LEU A 49 1.47 -4.09 3.34
N ILE A 50 1.73 -5.28 3.87
CA ILE A 50 2.76 -6.21 3.40
C ILE A 50 2.05 -7.44 2.83
N ILE A 51 2.42 -7.86 1.64
CA ILE A 51 1.85 -9.03 0.97
C ILE A 51 2.86 -10.17 0.89
N PHE A 52 2.35 -11.39 1.03
CA PHE A 52 3.16 -12.59 1.04
C PHE A 52 2.64 -13.63 0.04
N SER A 53 3.57 -14.42 -0.48
CA SER A 53 3.31 -15.63 -1.26
C SER A 53 4.20 -16.75 -0.70
N SER A 54 3.61 -17.87 -0.29
CA SER A 54 4.34 -19.00 0.29
C SER A 54 5.27 -18.61 1.44
N LYS A 55 4.80 -17.73 2.33
CA LYS A 55 5.52 -17.14 3.47
C LYS A 55 6.67 -16.19 3.11
N GLN A 56 6.92 -15.93 1.84
CA GLN A 56 7.90 -14.95 1.39
C GLN A 56 7.24 -13.59 1.24
N GLU A 57 7.84 -12.54 1.78
CA GLU A 57 7.42 -11.16 1.52
C GLU A 57 7.65 -10.82 0.04
N ILE A 58 6.61 -10.34 -0.61
CA ILE A 58 6.64 -9.98 -2.03
C ILE A 58 6.78 -8.47 -2.18
N LYS A 59 5.97 -7.71 -1.44
CA LYS A 59 5.96 -6.24 -1.56
C LYS A 59 5.30 -5.59 -0.35
N THR A 60 5.72 -4.35 -0.09
CA THR A 60 5.15 -3.50 0.95
C THR A 60 4.59 -2.22 0.32
N TYR A 61 3.39 -1.83 0.73
CA TYR A 61 2.69 -0.62 0.31
C TYR A 61 2.51 0.34 1.47
N ASP A 62 2.56 1.63 1.18
CA ASP A 62 2.09 2.66 2.08
C ASP A 62 0.57 2.79 2.00
N ILE A 63 -0.11 2.89 3.12
CA ILE A 63 -1.57 2.94 3.20
C ILE A 63 -2.08 4.16 3.94
N ALA A 64 -3.35 4.51 3.70
CA ALA A 64 -4.12 5.38 4.57
C ALA A 64 -5.23 4.57 5.26
N LEU A 65 -5.61 4.99 6.46
CA LEU A 65 -6.55 4.32 7.33
C LEU A 65 -7.81 5.17 7.60
N GLY A 66 -8.61 4.72 8.53
CA GLY A 66 -9.72 5.50 9.08
C GLY A 66 -9.24 6.78 9.80
N LYS A 67 -10.08 7.81 9.82
CA LYS A 67 -9.77 9.12 10.45
C LYS A 67 -9.40 9.05 11.93
N SER A 68 -9.79 7.96 12.63
CA SER A 68 -9.43 7.68 14.01
C SER A 68 -8.61 6.39 14.08
N PRO A 69 -7.35 6.39 13.60
CA PRO A 69 -6.60 5.16 13.32
C PRO A 69 -6.18 4.38 14.56
N ILE A 70 -6.07 5.04 15.71
CA ILE A 70 -5.54 4.44 16.95
C ILE A 70 -6.55 3.51 17.59
N GLY A 71 -6.13 2.28 17.88
CA GLY A 71 -6.92 1.24 18.54
C GLY A 71 -7.88 0.51 17.61
N LYS A 72 -8.43 -0.61 18.10
CA LYS A 72 -9.31 -1.51 17.36
C LYS A 72 -10.66 -0.86 17.05
N LYS A 73 -11.22 -1.15 15.89
CA LYS A 73 -12.62 -0.85 15.55
C LYS A 73 -13.54 -1.73 16.39
N HIS A 74 -14.54 -1.08 16.99
CA HIS A 74 -15.56 -1.75 17.79
C HIS A 74 -17.00 -1.45 17.36
N PHE A 75 -17.23 -0.23 16.84
CA PHE A 75 -18.59 0.24 16.59
C PHE A 75 -18.74 0.91 15.22
N GLU A 76 -19.95 0.89 14.73
CA GLU A 76 -20.33 1.70 13.57
C GLU A 76 -20.06 3.19 13.87
N GLY A 77 -19.44 3.88 12.91
CA GLY A 77 -19.14 5.31 13.02
C GLY A 77 -17.90 5.68 13.84
N ASP A 78 -17.16 4.74 14.44
CA ASP A 78 -15.95 5.03 15.20
C ASP A 78 -14.75 5.45 14.34
N MET A 79 -14.88 5.35 13.01
CA MET A 79 -13.87 5.69 11.99
C MET A 79 -12.53 4.97 12.18
N LYS A 80 -12.53 3.83 12.86
CA LYS A 80 -11.36 3.01 13.13
C LYS A 80 -11.25 1.87 12.12
N THR A 81 -10.03 1.46 11.83
CA THR A 81 -9.74 0.22 11.09
C THR A 81 -9.69 -0.95 12.07
N PRO A 82 -10.34 -2.09 11.77
CA PRO A 82 -10.34 -3.24 12.67
C PRO A 82 -8.93 -3.81 12.88
N GLU A 83 -8.74 -4.49 14.01
CA GLU A 83 -7.55 -5.27 14.34
C GLU A 83 -7.95 -6.71 14.57
N GLY A 84 -7.16 -7.65 14.08
CA GLY A 84 -7.43 -9.08 14.17
C GLY A 84 -7.18 -9.82 12.87
N LEU A 85 -7.58 -11.10 12.86
CA LEU A 85 -7.45 -11.97 11.70
C LEU A 85 -8.79 -12.03 10.95
N TYR A 86 -8.72 -11.74 9.66
CA TYR A 86 -9.85 -11.77 8.72
C TYR A 86 -9.44 -12.48 7.42
N ILE A 87 -10.35 -12.50 6.45
CA ILE A 87 -10.07 -12.97 5.08
C ILE A 87 -10.59 -11.95 4.06
N ILE A 88 -10.05 -12.01 2.86
CA ILE A 88 -10.63 -11.33 1.70
C ILE A 88 -11.75 -12.23 1.16
N ASP A 89 -13.00 -11.83 1.39
CA ASP A 89 -14.19 -12.63 1.08
C ASP A 89 -14.95 -12.20 -0.18
N ALA A 90 -14.66 -10.98 -0.68
CA ALA A 90 -15.21 -10.50 -1.94
C ALA A 90 -14.24 -9.55 -2.65
N LYS A 91 -14.42 -9.40 -3.98
CA LYS A 91 -13.67 -8.47 -4.84
C LYS A 91 -14.64 -7.76 -5.77
N SER A 92 -14.46 -6.46 -5.97
CA SER A 92 -15.22 -5.71 -6.96
C SER A 92 -14.31 -4.87 -7.85
N ALA A 93 -14.43 -5.06 -9.17
CA ALA A 93 -13.72 -4.27 -10.17
C ALA A 93 -14.40 -2.90 -10.41
N VAL A 94 -15.63 -2.72 -9.93
CA VAL A 94 -16.42 -1.50 -10.10
C VAL A 94 -16.85 -1.02 -8.72
N SER A 95 -16.35 0.13 -8.30
CA SER A 95 -16.72 0.74 -7.02
C SER A 95 -16.65 2.27 -7.10
N LYS A 96 -17.15 2.95 -6.05
CA LYS A 96 -16.95 4.42 -5.89
C LYS A 96 -15.48 4.81 -5.65
N TYR A 97 -14.63 3.82 -5.33
CA TYR A 97 -13.23 3.97 -5.01
C TYR A 97 -12.38 3.06 -5.90
N HIS A 98 -12.54 3.18 -7.21
CA HIS A 98 -11.85 2.40 -8.24
C HIS A 98 -12.14 0.90 -8.11
N LYS A 99 -11.26 0.10 -7.50
CA LYS A 99 -11.43 -1.32 -7.18
C LYS A 99 -11.39 -1.55 -5.69
N ASN A 100 -11.92 -2.69 -5.23
CA ASN A 100 -11.82 -3.06 -3.83
C ASN A 100 -11.72 -4.55 -3.59
N LEU A 101 -11.15 -4.88 -2.42
CA LEU A 101 -11.11 -6.19 -1.79
C LEU A 101 -11.87 -6.07 -0.47
N ASN A 102 -12.94 -6.85 -0.28
CA ASN A 102 -13.72 -6.82 0.94
C ASN A 102 -13.02 -7.63 2.05
N ILE A 103 -13.02 -7.10 3.26
CA ILE A 103 -12.48 -7.75 4.46
C ILE A 103 -13.67 -8.31 5.26
N SER A 104 -13.57 -9.54 5.70
CA SER A 104 -14.65 -10.27 6.42
C SER A 104 -14.92 -9.75 7.84
N TYR A 105 -14.79 -8.42 8.02
CA TYR A 105 -15.22 -7.73 9.24
C TYR A 105 -16.72 -7.43 9.17
N PRO A 106 -17.50 -7.61 10.24
CA PRO A 106 -17.10 -8.09 11.56
C PRO A 106 -17.04 -9.62 11.64
N ASN A 107 -16.12 -10.16 12.44
CA ASN A 107 -16.14 -11.55 12.84
C ASN A 107 -17.07 -11.77 14.06
N LYS A 108 -17.18 -13.02 14.52
CA LYS A 108 -18.05 -13.37 15.66
C LYS A 108 -17.68 -12.62 16.95
N GLU A 109 -16.39 -12.43 17.21
CA GLU A 109 -15.91 -11.73 18.40
C GLU A 109 -16.25 -10.24 18.36
N ASP A 110 -16.10 -9.61 17.20
CA ASP A 110 -16.46 -8.22 16.99
C ASP A 110 -17.96 -7.98 17.24
N ILE A 111 -18.81 -8.90 16.73
CA ILE A 111 -20.27 -8.84 16.92
C ILE A 111 -20.63 -9.01 18.40
N LEU A 112 -20.05 -10.00 19.08
CA LEU A 112 -20.32 -10.26 20.50
C LEU A 112 -19.91 -9.07 21.36
N PHE A 113 -18.74 -8.47 21.09
CA PHE A 113 -18.30 -7.29 21.82
C PHE A 113 -19.25 -6.10 21.63
N ALA A 114 -19.62 -5.78 20.38
CA ALA A 114 -20.52 -4.67 20.11
C ALA A 114 -21.89 -4.86 20.76
N ASN A 115 -22.44 -6.09 20.70
CA ASN A 115 -23.72 -6.44 21.33
C ASN A 115 -23.66 -6.30 22.86
N SER A 116 -22.55 -6.68 23.51
CA SER A 116 -22.37 -6.51 24.96
C SER A 116 -22.43 -5.04 25.40
N GLN A 117 -22.18 -4.11 24.47
CA GLN A 117 -22.25 -2.67 24.67
C GLN A 117 -23.55 -2.04 24.14
N ASN A 118 -24.53 -2.84 23.72
CA ASN A 118 -25.78 -2.40 23.10
C ASN A 118 -25.53 -1.50 21.87
N LYS A 119 -24.50 -1.81 21.07
CA LYS A 119 -24.11 -1.05 19.87
C LYS A 119 -23.98 -1.95 18.66
N LYS A 120 -24.07 -1.35 17.45
CA LYS A 120 -23.76 -2.03 16.20
C LYS A 120 -22.25 -1.98 15.94
N CYS A 121 -21.65 -3.09 15.54
CA CYS A 121 -20.24 -3.13 15.16
C CYS A 121 -19.96 -2.42 13.82
N GLY A 122 -20.99 -2.26 12.96
CA GLY A 122 -20.83 -1.79 11.59
C GLY A 122 -20.26 -2.89 10.69
N GLY A 123 -19.71 -2.50 9.55
CA GLY A 123 -19.18 -3.41 8.54
C GLY A 123 -18.65 -2.65 7.34
N ASP A 124 -18.64 -3.33 6.19
CA ASP A 124 -18.25 -2.73 4.89
C ASP A 124 -16.80 -2.21 4.88
N ILE A 125 -15.90 -2.92 5.56
CA ILE A 125 -14.48 -2.60 5.61
C ILE A 125 -13.77 -3.24 4.40
N LYS A 126 -13.01 -2.41 3.68
CA LYS A 126 -12.37 -2.81 2.40
C LYS A 126 -10.93 -2.29 2.32
N ILE A 127 -10.14 -2.95 1.48
CA ILE A 127 -8.96 -2.35 0.86
C ILE A 127 -9.43 -1.79 -0.49
N HIS A 128 -9.18 -0.51 -0.78
CA HIS A 128 -9.69 0.14 -1.98
C HIS A 128 -8.75 1.21 -2.54
N GLY A 129 -8.98 1.63 -3.77
CA GLY A 129 -8.27 2.73 -4.40
C GLY A 129 -8.79 4.11 -4.00
N LEU A 130 -8.54 5.09 -4.84
CA LEU A 130 -8.96 6.48 -4.61
C LEU A 130 -10.43 6.70 -5.06
N PRO A 131 -11.09 7.74 -4.56
CA PRO A 131 -12.40 8.14 -5.07
C PRO A 131 -12.35 8.35 -6.58
N ASN A 132 -13.40 7.91 -7.30
CA ASN A 132 -13.49 8.10 -8.74
C ASN A 132 -13.28 9.57 -9.13
N GLY A 133 -12.48 9.80 -10.17
CA GLY A 133 -12.06 11.14 -10.60
C GLY A 133 -10.78 11.66 -9.93
N ARG A 134 -10.23 10.92 -8.96
CA ARG A 134 -8.89 11.20 -8.41
C ARG A 134 -7.85 10.27 -9.02
N ASN A 135 -6.62 10.76 -9.15
CA ASN A 135 -5.47 10.00 -9.64
C ASN A 135 -4.36 9.92 -8.58
N ASP A 136 -3.37 9.08 -8.85
CA ASP A 136 -2.28 8.79 -7.91
C ASP A 136 -1.32 9.99 -7.73
N ASP A 137 -1.22 10.89 -8.71
CA ASP A 137 -0.22 11.97 -8.73
C ASP A 137 -0.43 13.00 -7.63
N ASN A 138 -1.68 13.25 -7.25
CA ASN A 138 -2.07 14.24 -6.24
C ASN A 138 -2.50 13.61 -4.92
N TYR A 139 -2.20 12.32 -4.72
CA TYR A 139 -2.61 11.63 -3.51
C TYR A 139 -1.63 11.86 -2.36
N THR A 140 -2.12 12.46 -1.29
CA THR A 140 -1.43 12.54 0.00
C THR A 140 -1.95 11.44 0.91
N ARG A 141 -1.06 10.60 1.45
CA ARG A 141 -1.41 9.44 2.29
C ARG A 141 -1.76 9.88 3.72
N SER A 142 -2.75 10.73 3.87
CA SER A 142 -3.35 11.05 5.17
C SER A 142 -4.49 10.07 5.47
N ASP A 143 -4.77 9.80 6.74
CA ASP A 143 -5.90 8.95 7.15
C ASP A 143 -7.22 9.69 6.89
N TRP A 144 -8.03 9.20 5.96
CA TRP A 144 -9.22 9.89 5.47
C TRP A 144 -10.47 9.03 5.39
N THR A 145 -10.33 7.71 5.54
CA THR A 145 -11.45 6.80 5.38
C THR A 145 -12.36 6.72 6.61
N TRP A 146 -13.42 5.94 6.53
CA TRP A 146 -14.31 5.64 7.65
C TRP A 146 -13.99 4.29 8.31
N GLY A 147 -12.75 3.81 8.13
CA GLY A 147 -12.25 2.54 8.67
C GLY A 147 -11.66 1.60 7.61
N CYS A 148 -11.86 1.89 6.33
CA CYS A 148 -11.23 1.16 5.24
C CYS A 148 -9.73 1.43 5.16
N ILE A 149 -9.03 0.60 4.40
CA ILE A 149 -7.62 0.73 4.06
C ILE A 149 -7.53 1.27 2.64
N ALA A 150 -6.91 2.43 2.43
CA ALA A 150 -6.79 3.04 1.11
C ALA A 150 -5.38 2.94 0.54
N LEU A 151 -5.31 2.66 -0.75
CA LEU A 151 -4.13 2.59 -1.60
C LEU A 151 -4.28 3.58 -2.78
N THR A 152 -3.24 3.76 -3.57
CA THR A 152 -3.36 4.37 -4.89
C THR A 152 -4.13 3.46 -5.85
N ASN A 153 -4.62 4.02 -6.96
CA ASN A 153 -5.32 3.22 -7.97
C ASN A 153 -4.40 2.16 -8.60
N THR A 154 -3.15 2.52 -8.87
CA THR A 154 -2.15 1.57 -9.39
C THR A 154 -1.86 0.42 -8.42
N GLU A 155 -1.75 0.71 -7.12
CA GLU A 155 -1.47 -0.30 -6.10
C GLU A 155 -2.65 -1.25 -5.88
N ILE A 156 -3.88 -0.74 -5.84
CA ILE A 156 -5.05 -1.62 -5.72
C ILE A 156 -5.28 -2.45 -6.99
N ASP A 157 -4.92 -1.96 -8.17
CA ASP A 157 -4.97 -2.74 -9.41
C ASP A 157 -4.04 -3.94 -9.34
N GLU A 158 -2.83 -3.74 -8.83
CA GLU A 158 -1.84 -4.80 -8.61
C GLU A 158 -2.35 -5.82 -7.57
N LEU A 159 -2.82 -5.38 -6.40
CA LEU A 159 -3.40 -6.27 -5.40
C LEU A 159 -4.61 -7.06 -5.95
N PHE A 160 -5.50 -6.37 -6.63
CA PHE A 160 -6.70 -6.97 -7.19
C PHE A 160 -6.39 -8.12 -8.15
N LYS A 161 -5.31 -8.02 -8.91
CA LYS A 161 -4.86 -9.05 -9.85
C LYS A 161 -4.36 -10.30 -9.12
N HIS A 162 -3.57 -10.13 -8.08
CA HIS A 162 -2.79 -11.21 -7.46
C HIS A 162 -3.43 -11.80 -6.20
N VAL A 163 -4.31 -11.08 -5.50
CA VAL A 163 -5.00 -11.57 -4.30
C VAL A 163 -6.20 -12.42 -4.69
N LYS A 164 -6.31 -13.63 -4.13
CA LYS A 164 -7.47 -14.53 -4.31
C LYS A 164 -8.47 -14.40 -3.16
N LEU A 165 -9.70 -14.83 -3.40
CA LEU A 165 -10.69 -15.01 -2.32
C LEU A 165 -10.20 -16.04 -1.31
N GLY A 166 -10.45 -15.80 -0.03
CA GLY A 166 -9.93 -16.60 1.06
C GLY A 166 -8.51 -16.22 1.53
N CYS A 167 -7.84 -15.26 0.85
CA CYS A 167 -6.56 -14.73 1.29
C CYS A 167 -6.68 -14.22 2.73
N LYS A 168 -5.79 -14.68 3.62
CA LYS A 168 -5.77 -14.25 5.03
C LYS A 168 -5.24 -12.83 5.13
N ILE A 169 -5.87 -12.03 6.00
CA ILE A 169 -5.40 -10.68 6.35
C ILE A 169 -5.32 -10.55 7.87
N LEU A 170 -4.11 -10.30 8.38
CA LEU A 170 -3.86 -9.96 9.77
C LEU A 170 -3.65 -8.44 9.87
N ILE A 171 -4.43 -7.79 10.73
CA ILE A 171 -4.33 -6.35 10.98
C ILE A 171 -3.87 -6.17 12.42
N LEU A 172 -2.70 -5.57 12.58
CA LEU A 172 -2.05 -5.24 13.86
C LEU A 172 -2.11 -3.74 14.12
N PRO A 173 -1.96 -3.31 15.39
CA PRO A 173 -1.74 -1.92 15.74
C PRO A 173 -0.62 -1.25 14.96
#